data_f4dbc5d6c8be40d50e85af3f3ffb4ba2
#
_entry.id   f4dbc5d6c8be40d50e85af3f3ffb4ba2
#
_cell.length_a   1.000
_cell.length_b   1.000
_cell.length_c   1.000
_cell.angle_alpha   90.00
_cell.angle_beta   90.00
_cell.angle_gamma   90.00
#
_symmetry.space_group_name_H-M   'P 1'
#
loop_
_entity.id
_entity.type
_entity.pdbx_description
1 polymer ?
#
loop_
_entity_poly.entity_id
_entity_poly.type
_entity_poly.pdbx_seq_one_letter_code
_entity_poly.pdbx_strand_id
1 'polypeptide(L)'
;MSKKILIIDPSRAMRNTLKERLEFEGYSVDTTDGSAEPARKRYDLTIAEDSFAALCQSPWIALTDCAEVERVVDLLHKGAEDVITRPIDMNRLLRVVRERLSNAPEAEVVALPQRMRRTAHHSSVEPIIGSSPRIERVKRLIERVAPSEARVLITGANGTGKELVARWLHEKSNRAGGPFVEVNCAAIPSELIESELFGHEKGAFTSAIRQRKGKFEQAVGGTLFMDEIGDMSLSAQAKVLRALQESRISRVGSDRDIEVDVRVLAATNKNLREEIRKGNFREDLYHRLSVIVIDVPPLAERLDDIPALVAHFSARIAAEYGIPEKPLSAEAVAELRKMPWSGNIRELRNVMERLIILSGSEITAEDVKNYVVEIF
;
A
#
# COMPACT_ATOMS: atom_id res chain seq x y z
N MET A 1 7.95 4.65 -32.75
CA MET A 1 8.84 3.51 -33.07
C MET A 1 8.70 2.47 -31.96
N SER A 2 8.62 1.16 -32.29
CA SER A 2 8.54 0.11 -31.28
C SER A 2 9.86 0.08 -30.49
N LYS A 3 9.79 0.11 -29.15
CA LYS A 3 10.95 0.01 -28.25
C LYS A 3 11.54 -1.39 -28.33
N LYS A 4 12.87 -1.50 -28.29
CA LYS A 4 13.60 -2.77 -28.45
C LYS A 4 14.10 -3.29 -27.11
N ILE A 5 13.73 -4.53 -26.78
CA ILE A 5 14.14 -5.21 -25.55
C ILE A 5 15.01 -6.41 -25.88
N LEU A 6 16.10 -6.59 -25.12
CA LEU A 6 16.93 -7.79 -25.17
C LEU A 6 16.64 -8.66 -23.95
N ILE A 7 16.43 -9.96 -24.13
CA ILE A 7 16.33 -10.94 -23.05
C ILE A 7 17.56 -11.85 -23.07
N ILE A 8 18.25 -11.94 -21.92
CA ILE A 8 19.41 -12.83 -21.71
C ILE A 8 19.06 -13.82 -20.58
N ASP A 9 18.80 -15.05 -20.93
CA ASP A 9 18.44 -16.10 -19.96
C ASP A 9 18.86 -17.46 -20.51
N PRO A 10 19.45 -18.38 -19.72
CA PRO A 10 19.88 -19.70 -20.20
C PRO A 10 18.69 -20.60 -20.55
N SER A 11 17.55 -20.42 -19.87
CA SER A 11 16.33 -21.20 -20.08
C SER A 11 15.58 -20.81 -21.35
N ARG A 12 15.53 -21.69 -22.34
CA ARG A 12 14.76 -21.48 -23.58
C ARG A 12 13.27 -21.27 -23.32
N ALA A 13 12.70 -22.01 -22.35
CA ALA A 13 11.30 -21.87 -21.98
C ALA A 13 11.00 -20.47 -21.43
N MET A 14 11.86 -19.97 -20.54
CA MET A 14 11.73 -18.62 -19.95
C MET A 14 11.86 -17.54 -21.03
N ARG A 15 12.86 -17.63 -21.91
CA ARG A 15 13.02 -16.70 -23.03
C ARG A 15 11.76 -16.62 -23.91
N ASN A 16 11.16 -17.78 -24.24
CA ASN A 16 9.95 -17.80 -25.06
C ASN A 16 8.75 -17.18 -24.34
N THR A 17 8.53 -17.51 -23.07
CA THR A 17 7.42 -16.95 -22.27
C THR A 17 7.52 -15.44 -22.15
N LEU A 18 8.71 -14.93 -21.83
CA LEU A 18 8.94 -13.50 -21.70
C LEU A 18 8.81 -12.77 -23.06
N LYS A 19 9.34 -13.39 -24.12
CA LYS A 19 9.26 -12.85 -25.48
C LYS A 19 7.81 -12.73 -25.92
N GLU A 20 7.02 -13.79 -25.87
CA GLU A 20 5.61 -13.79 -26.28
C GLU A 20 4.82 -12.73 -25.52
N ARG A 21 5.05 -12.61 -24.22
CA ARG A 21 4.33 -11.63 -23.39
C ARG A 21 4.69 -10.20 -23.70
N LEU A 22 5.97 -9.91 -23.89
CA LEU A 22 6.44 -8.55 -24.22
C LEU A 22 6.10 -8.14 -25.68
N GLU A 23 6.13 -9.09 -26.62
CA GLU A 23 5.67 -8.84 -27.99
C GLU A 23 4.16 -8.57 -28.05
N PHE A 24 3.37 -9.25 -27.22
CA PHE A 24 1.94 -8.96 -27.07
C PHE A 24 1.66 -7.54 -26.57
N GLU A 25 2.56 -6.98 -25.72
CA GLU A 25 2.50 -5.59 -25.25
C GLU A 25 3.02 -4.57 -26.31
N GLY A 26 3.44 -5.04 -27.48
CA GLY A 26 3.86 -4.17 -28.60
C GLY A 26 5.35 -3.83 -28.63
N TYR A 27 6.18 -4.49 -27.83
CA TYR A 27 7.64 -4.32 -27.87
C TYR A 27 8.29 -5.22 -28.94
N SER A 28 9.46 -4.80 -29.44
CA SER A 28 10.30 -5.64 -30.32
C SER A 28 11.33 -6.38 -29.46
N VAL A 29 11.31 -7.72 -29.45
CA VAL A 29 12.08 -8.51 -28.48
C VAL A 29 13.06 -9.43 -29.19
N ASP A 30 14.37 -9.24 -28.90
CA ASP A 30 15.44 -10.18 -29.26
C ASP A 30 15.80 -11.03 -28.02
N THR A 31 16.20 -12.29 -28.23
CA THR A 31 16.55 -13.21 -27.14
C THR A 31 17.90 -13.86 -27.38
N THR A 32 18.70 -14.05 -26.31
CA THR A 32 19.97 -14.81 -26.35
C THR A 32 20.12 -15.67 -25.08
N ASP A 33 20.90 -16.73 -25.18
CA ASP A 33 21.27 -17.59 -24.04
C ASP A 33 22.53 -17.14 -23.32
N GLY A 34 23.13 -16.03 -23.76
CA GLY A 34 24.36 -15.50 -23.18
C GLY A 34 25.66 -16.16 -23.69
N SER A 35 25.57 -17.15 -24.58
CA SER A 35 26.76 -17.85 -25.12
C SER A 35 27.56 -17.03 -26.17
N ALA A 36 26.93 -16.01 -26.75
CA ALA A 36 27.57 -15.09 -27.69
C ALA A 36 27.40 -13.66 -27.18
N GLU A 37 28.44 -12.81 -27.38
CA GLU A 37 28.29 -11.38 -27.13
C GLU A 37 27.10 -10.85 -27.93
N PRO A 38 26.15 -10.14 -27.29
CA PRO A 38 25.02 -9.57 -28.02
C PRO A 38 25.57 -8.64 -29.09
N ALA A 39 25.12 -8.86 -30.33
CA ALA A 39 25.51 -8.00 -31.44
C ALA A 39 25.38 -6.52 -31.03
N ARG A 40 26.29 -5.62 -31.48
CA ARG A 40 26.33 -4.18 -31.14
C ARG A 40 25.07 -3.38 -31.56
N LYS A 41 23.91 -3.98 -31.36
CA LYS A 41 22.58 -3.33 -31.50
C LYS A 41 22.27 -2.55 -30.23
N ARG A 42 21.83 -1.33 -30.36
CA ARG A 42 21.29 -0.56 -29.24
C ARG A 42 19.91 -1.11 -28.87
N TYR A 43 19.76 -1.56 -27.64
CA TYR A 43 18.48 -1.91 -27.03
C TYR A 43 18.05 -0.78 -26.07
N ASP A 44 16.74 -0.55 -25.99
CA ASP A 44 16.17 0.44 -25.07
C ASP A 44 16.14 -0.10 -23.62
N LEU A 45 16.10 -1.44 -23.46
CA LEU A 45 16.12 -2.12 -22.17
C LEU A 45 16.66 -3.55 -22.33
N THR A 46 17.41 -4.02 -21.35
CA THR A 46 17.85 -5.42 -21.25
C THR A 46 17.21 -6.09 -20.03
N ILE A 47 16.72 -7.30 -20.17
CA ILE A 47 16.26 -8.15 -19.09
C ILE A 47 17.17 -9.36 -19.03
N ALA A 48 17.91 -9.54 -17.94
CA ALA A 48 18.94 -10.58 -17.87
C ALA A 48 18.88 -11.34 -16.53
N GLU A 49 19.16 -12.65 -16.60
CA GLU A 49 19.47 -13.42 -15.39
C GLU A 49 20.75 -12.89 -14.74
N ASP A 50 20.82 -12.93 -13.42
CA ASP A 50 21.85 -12.26 -12.60
C ASP A 50 23.29 -12.70 -12.88
N SER A 51 23.49 -13.92 -13.40
CA SER A 51 24.81 -14.43 -13.83
C SER A 51 25.38 -13.66 -15.04
N PHE A 52 24.52 -13.00 -15.83
CA PHE A 52 24.89 -12.24 -17.02
C PHE A 52 25.02 -10.73 -16.77
N ALA A 53 25.05 -10.30 -15.51
CA ALA A 53 25.18 -8.88 -15.15
C ALA A 53 26.37 -8.16 -15.85
N ALA A 54 27.47 -8.85 -16.06
CA ALA A 54 28.67 -8.32 -16.75
C ALA A 54 28.46 -8.07 -18.26
N LEU A 55 27.46 -8.68 -18.88
CA LEU A 55 27.13 -8.52 -20.29
C LEU A 55 26.07 -7.42 -20.53
N CYS A 56 25.45 -6.93 -19.45
CA CYS A 56 24.37 -5.95 -19.54
C CYS A 56 24.91 -4.54 -19.67
N GLN A 57 24.41 -3.82 -20.68
CA GLN A 57 24.58 -2.36 -20.78
C GLN A 57 23.32 -1.70 -20.23
N SER A 58 23.48 -0.64 -19.46
CA SER A 58 22.33 0.12 -18.88
C SER A 58 21.46 0.73 -19.98
N PRO A 59 20.11 0.77 -19.80
CA PRO A 59 19.33 0.27 -18.65
C PRO A 59 19.07 -1.24 -18.71
N TRP A 60 19.11 -1.93 -17.55
CA TRP A 60 18.77 -3.35 -17.48
C TRP A 60 18.05 -3.74 -16.18
N ILE A 61 17.26 -4.81 -16.26
CA ILE A 61 16.51 -5.42 -15.15
C ILE A 61 17.12 -6.80 -14.87
N ALA A 62 17.43 -7.07 -13.60
CA ALA A 62 17.97 -8.35 -13.18
C ALA A 62 16.85 -9.35 -12.84
N LEU A 63 16.99 -10.60 -13.30
CA LEU A 63 16.21 -11.75 -12.87
C LEU A 63 17.08 -12.61 -11.98
N THR A 64 16.63 -12.95 -10.76
CA THR A 64 17.40 -13.75 -9.80
C THR A 64 16.56 -14.80 -9.10
N ASP A 65 17.16 -15.94 -8.77
CA ASP A 65 16.54 -16.96 -7.91
C ASP A 65 16.76 -16.65 -6.41
N CYS A 66 17.66 -15.70 -6.10
CA CYS A 66 18.03 -15.36 -4.72
C CYS A 66 17.34 -14.09 -4.26
N ALA A 67 16.54 -14.22 -3.20
CA ALA A 67 15.84 -13.09 -2.56
C ALA A 67 16.66 -12.44 -1.41
N GLU A 68 17.95 -12.78 -1.25
CA GLU A 68 18.80 -12.20 -0.22
C GLU A 68 19.11 -10.73 -0.51
N VAL A 69 18.98 -9.90 0.51
CA VAL A 69 19.14 -8.44 0.39
C VAL A 69 20.53 -8.07 -0.14
N GLU A 70 21.58 -8.79 0.30
CA GLU A 70 22.96 -8.56 -0.15
C GLU A 70 23.11 -8.76 -1.65
N ARG A 71 22.49 -9.80 -2.21
CA ARG A 71 22.52 -10.08 -3.65
C ARG A 71 21.77 -9.03 -4.46
N VAL A 72 20.61 -8.59 -3.96
CA VAL A 72 19.81 -7.52 -4.60
C VAL A 72 20.60 -6.21 -4.64
N VAL A 73 21.26 -5.85 -3.54
CA VAL A 73 22.10 -4.64 -3.44
C VAL A 73 23.31 -4.72 -4.37
N ASP A 74 23.97 -5.88 -4.46
CA ASP A 74 25.09 -6.10 -5.40
C ASP A 74 24.67 -5.91 -6.87
N LEU A 75 23.50 -6.41 -7.26
CA LEU A 75 22.95 -6.25 -8.60
C LEU A 75 22.62 -4.77 -8.94
N LEU A 76 22.05 -4.04 -7.98
CA LEU A 76 21.80 -2.61 -8.13
C LEU A 76 23.12 -1.81 -8.25
N HIS A 77 24.15 -2.16 -7.47
CA HIS A 77 25.49 -1.55 -7.60
C HIS A 77 26.14 -1.87 -8.94
N LYS A 78 25.81 -3.00 -9.58
CA LYS A 78 26.23 -3.35 -10.95
C LYS A 78 25.42 -2.65 -12.04
N GLY A 79 24.54 -1.72 -11.66
CA GLY A 79 23.77 -0.88 -12.57
C GLY A 79 22.44 -1.47 -13.02
N ALA A 80 21.91 -2.51 -12.34
CA ALA A 80 20.54 -2.94 -12.54
C ALA A 80 19.58 -1.84 -12.05
N GLU A 81 18.57 -1.52 -12.83
CA GLU A 81 17.56 -0.52 -12.45
C GLU A 81 16.45 -1.11 -11.58
N ASP A 82 16.23 -2.41 -11.67
CA ASP A 82 15.35 -3.16 -10.77
C ASP A 82 15.76 -4.64 -10.72
N VAL A 83 15.33 -5.34 -9.68
CA VAL A 83 15.59 -6.76 -9.47
C VAL A 83 14.28 -7.51 -9.26
N ILE A 84 14.03 -8.52 -10.07
CA ILE A 84 12.84 -9.36 -10.02
C ILE A 84 13.24 -10.79 -9.65
N THR A 85 12.66 -11.28 -8.56
CA THR A 85 12.90 -12.63 -8.06
C THR A 85 12.02 -13.66 -8.77
N ARG A 86 12.52 -14.88 -8.95
CA ARG A 86 11.71 -16.00 -9.44
C ARG A 86 10.97 -16.69 -8.27
N PRO A 87 9.70 -17.13 -8.50
CA PRO A 87 8.95 -17.13 -9.76
C PRO A 87 8.56 -15.71 -10.19
N ILE A 88 8.72 -15.40 -11.49
CA ILE A 88 8.53 -14.05 -12.03
C ILE A 88 7.06 -13.66 -11.94
N ASP A 89 6.77 -12.61 -11.17
CA ASP A 89 5.49 -11.89 -11.26
C ASP A 89 5.45 -11.08 -12.56
N MET A 90 4.71 -11.61 -13.55
CA MET A 90 4.63 -11.01 -14.87
C MET A 90 4.02 -9.61 -14.85
N ASN A 91 3.08 -9.34 -13.94
CA ASN A 91 2.45 -8.01 -13.81
C ASN A 91 3.46 -6.99 -13.28
N ARG A 92 4.27 -7.39 -12.29
CA ARG A 92 5.37 -6.57 -11.79
C ARG A 92 6.40 -6.28 -12.89
N LEU A 93 6.83 -7.30 -13.63
CA LEU A 93 7.79 -7.14 -14.72
C LEU A 93 7.28 -6.16 -15.79
N LEU A 94 6.04 -6.31 -16.25
CA LEU A 94 5.45 -5.43 -17.27
C LEU A 94 5.33 -3.99 -16.77
N ARG A 95 4.99 -3.78 -15.52
CA ARG A 95 4.95 -2.46 -14.91
C ARG A 95 6.32 -1.79 -14.93
N VAL A 96 7.36 -2.48 -14.46
CA VAL A 96 8.74 -1.96 -14.44
C VAL A 96 9.22 -1.65 -15.85
N VAL A 97 8.96 -2.53 -16.84
CA VAL A 97 9.31 -2.33 -18.25
C VAL A 97 8.64 -1.07 -18.81
N ARG A 98 7.35 -0.87 -18.54
CA ARG A 98 6.61 0.34 -18.98
C ARG A 98 7.18 1.60 -18.34
N GLU A 99 7.42 1.59 -17.03
CA GLU A 99 7.99 2.74 -16.31
C GLU A 99 9.35 3.15 -16.89
N ARG A 100 10.24 2.19 -17.16
CA ARG A 100 11.58 2.47 -17.68
C ARG A 100 11.59 2.92 -19.15
N LEU A 101 10.75 2.35 -19.97
CA LEU A 101 10.66 2.73 -21.38
C LEU A 101 9.86 4.01 -21.66
N SER A 102 9.07 4.47 -20.68
CA SER A 102 8.35 5.75 -20.74
C SER A 102 9.24 6.95 -20.39
N ASN A 103 10.34 6.75 -19.66
CA ASN A 103 11.29 7.77 -19.24
C ASN A 103 12.49 7.84 -20.21
N ALA A 104 12.27 8.29 -21.47
CA ALA A 104 13.38 8.72 -22.33
C ALA A 104 13.77 10.16 -21.98
N PRO A 105 15.07 10.49 -21.80
CA PRO A 105 15.48 11.85 -21.46
C PRO A 105 15.25 12.79 -22.64
N GLU A 106 14.45 13.82 -22.45
CA GLU A 106 14.46 15.00 -23.31
C GLU A 106 15.66 15.89 -22.92
N ALA A 107 16.36 16.36 -23.95
CA ALA A 107 17.59 17.13 -23.88
C ALA A 107 17.48 18.44 -23.09
N GLU A 108 18.63 18.84 -22.54
CA GLU A 108 18.92 20.09 -21.84
C GLU A 108 18.18 21.33 -22.40
N VAL A 109 17.47 22.04 -21.53
CA VAL A 109 17.18 23.46 -21.69
C VAL A 109 17.47 24.21 -20.40
N VAL A 110 18.40 25.11 -20.54
CA VAL A 110 18.86 26.24 -19.69
C VAL A 110 17.98 26.68 -18.55
N ALA A 111 18.62 26.84 -17.40
CA ALA A 111 18.08 27.33 -16.14
C ALA A 111 17.51 28.75 -16.20
N LEU A 112 16.30 28.94 -15.66
CA LEU A 112 15.75 30.21 -15.16
C LEU A 112 14.98 29.98 -13.84
N PRO A 113 14.86 30.97 -12.94
CA PRO A 113 14.76 30.75 -11.50
C PRO A 113 13.40 30.24 -11.01
N GLN A 114 13.48 29.43 -9.97
CA GLN A 114 12.40 28.78 -9.26
C GLN A 114 11.30 29.75 -8.80
N ARG A 115 10.14 29.69 -9.44
CA ARG A 115 8.85 29.96 -8.82
C ARG A 115 8.18 28.62 -8.62
N MET A 116 7.81 28.33 -7.39
CA MET A 116 7.09 27.14 -6.95
C MET A 116 5.96 26.75 -7.92
N ARG A 117 6.18 25.76 -8.77
CA ARG A 117 5.10 24.98 -9.38
C ARG A 117 4.99 23.68 -8.60
N ARG A 118 3.92 23.53 -7.85
CA ARG A 118 3.46 22.25 -7.34
C ARG A 118 3.30 21.32 -8.55
N THR A 119 4.27 20.44 -8.75
CA THR A 119 4.10 19.28 -9.63
C THR A 119 3.00 18.43 -9.01
N ALA A 120 1.97 18.12 -9.78
CA ALA A 120 0.98 17.14 -9.39
C ALA A 120 1.71 15.79 -9.24
N HIS A 121 2.02 15.41 -8.00
CA HIS A 121 2.37 14.04 -7.67
C HIS A 121 1.16 13.19 -8.05
N HIS A 122 1.31 12.27 -8.99
CA HIS A 122 0.38 11.16 -9.10
C HIS A 122 0.51 10.38 -7.80
N SER A 123 -0.42 10.62 -6.90
CA SER A 123 -0.52 9.91 -5.63
C SER A 123 -0.67 8.43 -5.92
N SER A 124 0.21 7.60 -5.33
CA SER A 124 0.07 6.14 -5.36
C SER A 124 -1.08 5.65 -4.48
N VAL A 125 -1.68 6.54 -3.71
CA VAL A 125 -2.78 6.25 -2.79
C VAL A 125 -4.11 6.28 -3.54
N GLU A 126 -4.90 5.22 -3.34
CA GLU A 126 -6.27 5.14 -3.90
C GLU A 126 -7.12 6.35 -3.51
N PRO A 127 -7.96 6.86 -4.42
CA PRO A 127 -8.82 8.00 -4.11
C PRO A 127 -9.90 7.64 -3.09
N ILE A 128 -10.25 8.58 -2.20
CA ILE A 128 -11.44 8.47 -1.36
C ILE A 128 -12.67 8.77 -2.23
N ILE A 129 -13.42 7.73 -2.58
CA ILE A 129 -14.59 7.81 -3.45
C ILE A 129 -15.82 8.27 -2.65
N GLY A 130 -16.61 9.15 -3.27
CA GLY A 130 -17.85 9.69 -2.75
C GLY A 130 -17.88 11.22 -2.75
N SER A 131 -19.09 11.76 -2.73
CA SER A 131 -19.39 13.20 -2.71
C SER A 131 -20.43 13.58 -1.66
N SER A 132 -20.84 12.62 -0.83
CA SER A 132 -21.77 12.90 0.27
C SER A 132 -21.19 13.93 1.25
N PRO A 133 -22.02 14.77 1.89
CA PRO A 133 -21.56 15.81 2.80
C PRO A 133 -20.67 15.31 3.93
N ARG A 134 -20.91 14.08 4.39
CA ARG A 134 -20.11 13.45 5.45
C ARG A 134 -18.71 13.10 4.98
N ILE A 135 -18.57 12.47 3.82
CA ILE A 135 -17.25 12.09 3.29
C ILE A 135 -16.46 13.32 2.82
N GLU A 136 -17.15 14.33 2.28
CA GLU A 136 -16.52 15.59 1.93
C GLU A 136 -15.98 16.34 3.15
N ARG A 137 -16.64 16.22 4.32
CA ARG A 137 -16.11 16.73 5.58
C ARG A 137 -14.80 16.01 5.96
N VAL A 138 -14.74 14.69 5.79
CA VAL A 138 -13.51 13.91 6.04
C VAL A 138 -12.38 14.37 5.11
N LYS A 139 -12.65 14.51 3.81
CA LYS A 139 -11.66 15.00 2.84
C LYS A 139 -11.11 16.37 3.21
N ARG A 140 -11.99 17.32 3.56
CA ARG A 140 -11.57 18.66 4.02
C ARG A 140 -10.74 18.62 5.31
N LEU A 141 -11.07 17.74 6.25
CA LEU A 141 -10.27 17.58 7.47
C LEU A 141 -8.89 17.03 7.14
N ILE A 142 -8.79 16.03 6.24
CA ILE A 142 -7.50 15.51 5.78
C ILE A 142 -6.65 16.65 5.21
N GLU A 143 -7.18 17.45 4.30
CA GLU A 143 -6.45 18.55 3.66
C GLU A 143 -5.94 19.60 4.67
N ARG A 144 -6.77 19.89 5.67
CA ARG A 144 -6.43 20.88 6.71
C ARG A 144 -5.39 20.34 7.70
N VAL A 145 -5.47 19.06 8.05
CA VAL A 145 -4.67 18.44 9.12
C VAL A 145 -3.37 17.84 8.60
N ALA A 146 -3.34 17.34 7.35
CA ALA A 146 -2.18 16.68 6.79
C ALA A 146 -0.87 17.47 6.87
N PRO A 147 -0.83 18.79 6.57
CA PRO A 147 0.41 19.58 6.66
C PRO A 147 0.94 19.79 8.08
N SER A 148 0.14 19.49 9.11
CA SER A 148 0.55 19.64 10.52
C SER A 148 1.23 18.39 11.06
N GLU A 149 1.99 18.53 12.14
CA GLU A 149 2.57 17.40 12.89
C GLU A 149 1.60 16.83 13.96
N ALA A 150 0.35 17.30 13.95
CA ALA A 150 -0.64 16.86 14.93
C ALA A 150 -0.90 15.35 14.82
N ARG A 151 -1.04 14.71 15.97
CA ARG A 151 -1.51 13.34 16.07
C ARG A 151 -2.99 13.28 15.72
N VAL A 152 -3.38 12.23 15.02
CA VAL A 152 -4.76 12.05 14.58
C VAL A 152 -5.26 10.70 15.06
N LEU A 153 -6.41 10.72 15.70
CA LEU A 153 -7.19 9.53 16.01
C LEU A 153 -8.32 9.40 14.98
N ILE A 154 -8.31 8.31 14.22
CA ILE A 154 -9.30 7.99 13.19
C ILE A 154 -10.29 7.01 13.78
N THR A 155 -11.56 7.40 13.88
CA THR A 155 -12.63 6.55 14.41
C THR A 155 -13.56 6.11 13.28
N GLY A 156 -14.23 4.98 13.46
CA GLY A 156 -15.23 4.48 12.51
C GLY A 156 -15.33 2.96 12.53
N ALA A 157 -16.46 2.44 12.07
CA ALA A 157 -16.73 1.00 12.02
C ALA A 157 -15.71 0.25 11.13
N ASN A 158 -15.68 -1.08 11.24
CA ASN A 158 -14.82 -1.90 10.40
C ASN A 158 -15.20 -1.75 8.92
N GLY A 159 -14.18 -1.72 8.05
CA GLY A 159 -14.38 -1.63 6.61
C GLY A 159 -14.80 -0.26 6.07
N THR A 160 -14.82 0.81 6.88
CA THR A 160 -15.18 2.18 6.45
C THR A 160 -14.09 2.89 5.64
N GLY A 161 -12.83 2.41 5.70
CA GLY A 161 -11.68 3.00 5.01
C GLY A 161 -10.78 3.86 5.90
N LYS A 162 -10.68 3.56 7.21
CA LYS A 162 -9.80 4.26 8.17
C LYS A 162 -8.33 4.28 7.71
N GLU A 163 -7.84 3.15 7.19
CA GLU A 163 -6.48 3.04 6.63
C GLU A 163 -6.25 4.01 5.46
N LEU A 164 -7.23 4.11 4.54
CA LEU A 164 -7.15 5.02 3.41
C LEU A 164 -7.05 6.48 3.85
N VAL A 165 -7.78 6.85 4.92
CA VAL A 165 -7.69 8.18 5.55
C VAL A 165 -6.27 8.41 6.11
N ALA A 166 -5.67 7.42 6.78
CA ALA A 166 -4.31 7.53 7.31
C ALA A 166 -3.27 7.69 6.19
N ARG A 167 -3.39 6.93 5.10
CA ARG A 167 -2.53 7.04 3.92
C ARG A 167 -2.62 8.42 3.28
N TRP A 168 -3.83 8.98 3.15
CA TRP A 168 -4.01 10.34 2.63
C TRP A 168 -3.46 11.43 3.56
N LEU A 169 -3.56 11.24 4.88
CA LEU A 169 -2.94 12.14 5.85
C LEU A 169 -1.41 12.15 5.72
N HIS A 170 -0.80 11.02 5.45
CA HIS A 170 0.63 10.91 5.20
C HIS A 170 1.01 11.53 3.84
N GLU A 171 0.35 11.13 2.76
CA GLU A 171 0.63 11.57 1.39
C GLU A 171 0.53 13.10 1.21
N LYS A 172 -0.40 13.74 1.92
CA LYS A 172 -0.57 15.20 1.90
C LYS A 172 0.23 15.94 2.97
N SER A 173 1.07 15.24 3.74
CA SER A 173 1.87 15.80 4.82
C SER A 173 3.23 16.29 4.33
N ASN A 174 3.93 17.02 5.21
CA ASN A 174 5.33 17.39 5.00
C ASN A 174 6.28 16.16 5.08
N ARG A 175 5.77 15.00 5.52
CA ARG A 175 6.49 13.73 5.65
C ARG A 175 6.17 12.73 4.53
N ALA A 176 5.50 13.17 3.46
CA ALA A 176 5.12 12.30 2.33
C ALA A 176 6.31 11.59 1.65
N GLY A 177 7.51 12.17 1.72
CA GLY A 177 8.74 11.54 1.24
C GLY A 177 9.39 10.56 2.21
N GLY A 178 8.88 10.45 3.44
CA GLY A 178 9.36 9.53 4.48
C GLY A 178 8.60 8.20 4.47
N PRO A 179 9.01 7.25 5.35
CA PRO A 179 8.34 5.97 5.44
C PRO A 179 6.92 6.09 6.02
N PHE A 180 5.98 5.34 5.46
CA PHE A 180 4.67 5.07 6.06
C PHE A 180 4.69 3.64 6.61
N VAL A 181 4.75 3.50 7.92
CA VAL A 181 4.86 2.22 8.60
C VAL A 181 3.56 1.89 9.29
N GLU A 182 2.99 0.73 8.99
CA GLU A 182 1.73 0.26 9.54
C GLU A 182 1.94 -0.83 10.58
N VAL A 183 1.07 -0.82 11.58
CA VAL A 183 0.92 -1.90 12.54
C VAL A 183 -0.54 -2.09 12.88
N ASN A 184 -1.05 -3.31 12.69
CA ASN A 184 -2.39 -3.69 13.14
C ASN A 184 -2.26 -4.34 14.52
N CYS A 185 -2.72 -3.62 15.56
CA CYS A 185 -2.57 -4.05 16.95
C CYS A 185 -3.43 -5.28 17.29
N ALA A 186 -4.56 -5.47 16.58
CA ALA A 186 -5.43 -6.63 16.79
C ALA A 186 -4.86 -7.92 16.15
N ALA A 187 -4.01 -7.81 15.12
CA ALA A 187 -3.45 -8.95 14.42
C ALA A 187 -2.20 -9.54 15.12
N ILE A 188 -1.65 -8.85 16.12
CA ILE A 188 -0.44 -9.25 16.82
C ILE A 188 -0.80 -9.75 18.22
N PRO A 189 -0.35 -10.95 18.62
CA PRO A 189 -0.51 -11.42 20.00
C PRO A 189 0.01 -10.40 21.02
N SER A 190 -0.70 -10.27 22.15
CA SER A 190 -0.40 -9.27 23.20
C SER A 190 1.02 -9.33 23.72
N GLU A 191 1.62 -10.54 23.77
CA GLU A 191 2.98 -10.78 24.22
C GLU A 191 4.04 -10.30 23.22
N LEU A 192 3.68 -10.17 21.94
CA LEU A 192 4.60 -9.80 20.86
C LEU A 192 4.47 -8.34 20.44
N ILE A 193 3.38 -7.67 20.80
CA ILE A 193 3.10 -6.29 20.36
C ILE A 193 4.19 -5.31 20.77
N GLU A 194 4.74 -5.46 21.97
CA GLU A 194 5.84 -4.60 22.44
C GLU A 194 7.11 -4.82 21.62
N SER A 195 7.45 -6.07 21.33
CA SER A 195 8.60 -6.41 20.48
C SER A 195 8.44 -5.92 19.05
N GLU A 196 7.24 -5.97 18.48
CA GLU A 196 6.96 -5.43 17.15
C GLU A 196 7.04 -3.90 17.12
N LEU A 197 6.47 -3.22 18.11
CA LEU A 197 6.46 -1.75 18.15
C LEU A 197 7.85 -1.17 18.45
N PHE A 198 8.54 -1.69 19.47
CA PHE A 198 9.75 -1.09 20.03
C PHE A 198 11.04 -1.83 19.63
N GLY A 199 10.91 -3.05 19.06
CA GLY A 199 12.05 -3.91 18.79
C GLY A 199 12.56 -4.66 20.03
N HIS A 200 13.54 -5.51 19.84
CA HIS A 200 14.16 -6.28 20.92
C HIS A 200 15.67 -6.45 20.72
N GLU A 201 16.39 -6.60 21.80
CA GLU A 201 17.79 -7.00 21.81
C GLU A 201 17.90 -8.53 21.74
N LYS A 202 19.06 -9.02 21.31
CA LYS A 202 19.36 -10.45 21.33
C LYS A 202 19.28 -10.97 22.75
N GLY A 203 18.51 -12.06 22.98
CA GLY A 203 18.33 -12.68 24.29
C GLY A 203 17.25 -12.03 25.16
N ALA A 204 16.50 -11.06 24.69
CA ALA A 204 15.41 -10.40 25.44
C ALA A 204 14.29 -11.37 25.88
N PHE A 205 14.09 -12.44 25.12
CA PHE A 205 13.17 -13.55 25.41
C PHE A 205 13.64 -14.82 24.70
N THR A 206 13.05 -15.97 25.00
CA THR A 206 13.56 -17.30 24.60
C THR A 206 13.79 -17.43 23.08
N SER A 207 12.97 -16.79 22.25
CA SER A 207 13.08 -16.82 20.78
C SER A 207 13.79 -15.60 20.16
N ALA A 208 14.35 -14.71 20.97
CA ALA A 208 15.10 -13.54 20.51
C ALA A 208 16.55 -13.90 20.10
N ILE A 209 16.70 -14.63 19.00
CA ILE A 209 18.01 -15.11 18.50
C ILE A 209 18.89 -13.97 18.01
N ARG A 210 18.31 -12.91 17.48
CA ARG A 210 18.99 -11.72 16.94
C ARG A 210 18.26 -10.45 17.37
N GLN A 211 18.96 -9.32 17.35
CA GLN A 211 18.38 -7.99 17.51
C GLN A 211 17.42 -7.67 16.35
N ARG A 212 16.29 -6.99 16.64
CA ARG A 212 15.34 -6.52 15.63
C ARG A 212 14.88 -5.10 15.92
N LYS A 213 14.86 -4.24 14.89
CA LYS A 213 14.30 -2.89 14.97
C LYS A 213 12.78 -2.95 15.02
N GLY A 214 12.18 -2.15 15.90
CA GLY A 214 10.74 -2.00 16.03
C GLY A 214 10.13 -1.05 14.99
N LYS A 215 8.79 -1.01 14.94
CA LYS A 215 8.04 -0.16 14.02
C LYS A 215 8.30 1.33 14.24
N PHE A 216 8.51 1.78 15.47
CA PHE A 216 8.90 3.16 15.76
C PHE A 216 10.24 3.53 15.10
N GLU A 217 11.25 2.67 15.19
CA GLU A 217 12.54 2.91 14.54
C GLU A 217 12.43 2.90 13.01
N GLN A 218 11.58 2.02 12.45
CA GLN A 218 11.34 1.94 11.01
C GLN A 218 10.62 3.17 10.46
N ALA A 219 9.80 3.84 11.28
CA ALA A 219 9.01 5.01 10.91
C ALA A 219 9.74 6.35 11.07
N VAL A 220 11.01 6.33 11.51
CA VAL A 220 11.77 7.57 11.73
C VAL A 220 11.83 8.44 10.47
N GLY A 221 11.56 9.73 10.61
CA GLY A 221 11.44 10.69 9.51
C GLY A 221 10.12 10.63 8.75
N GLY A 222 9.21 9.73 9.12
CA GLY A 222 7.94 9.47 8.44
C GLY A 222 6.74 9.42 9.39
N THR A 223 5.85 8.47 9.13
CA THR A 223 4.59 8.28 9.85
C THR A 223 4.43 6.84 10.31
N LEU A 224 4.07 6.66 11.59
CA LEU A 224 3.63 5.38 12.15
C LEU A 224 2.11 5.39 12.24
N PHE A 225 1.47 4.46 11.57
CA PHE A 225 0.02 4.22 11.65
C PHE A 225 -0.26 2.98 12.49
N MET A 226 -0.96 3.18 13.61
CA MET A 226 -1.39 2.12 14.51
C MET A 226 -2.88 1.86 14.30
N ASP A 227 -3.22 0.78 13.60
CA ASP A 227 -4.61 0.37 13.42
C ASP A 227 -5.08 -0.48 14.59
N GLU A 228 -6.37 -0.38 14.90
CA GLU A 228 -7.06 -1.03 16.02
C GLU A 228 -6.34 -0.84 17.37
N ILE A 229 -5.97 0.43 17.66
CA ILE A 229 -5.25 0.82 18.88
C ILE A 229 -5.99 0.40 20.17
N GLY A 230 -7.31 0.29 20.11
CA GLY A 230 -8.17 -0.16 21.23
C GLY A 230 -8.00 -1.63 21.63
N ASP A 231 -7.23 -2.42 20.86
CA ASP A 231 -6.93 -3.83 21.16
C ASP A 231 -5.57 -4.03 21.82
N MET A 232 -4.82 -2.94 22.02
CA MET A 232 -3.49 -2.98 22.61
C MET A 232 -3.54 -3.27 24.12
N SER A 233 -2.63 -4.10 24.61
CA SER A 233 -2.47 -4.37 26.06
C SER A 233 -2.10 -3.10 26.85
N LEU A 234 -2.50 -3.02 28.11
CA LEU A 234 -2.21 -1.87 28.97
C LEU A 234 -0.70 -1.59 29.13
N SER A 235 0.14 -2.63 29.13
CA SER A 235 1.59 -2.48 29.18
C SER A 235 2.15 -1.82 27.92
N ALA A 236 1.69 -2.26 26.75
CA ALA A 236 2.07 -1.64 25.48
C ALA A 236 1.56 -0.20 25.36
N GLN A 237 0.31 0.07 25.84
CA GLN A 237 -0.24 1.43 25.91
C GLN A 237 0.64 2.37 26.74
N ALA A 238 1.18 1.91 27.89
CA ALA A 238 2.08 2.71 28.73
C ALA A 238 3.40 3.06 28.00
N LYS A 239 3.97 2.12 27.27
CA LYS A 239 5.19 2.35 26.47
C LYS A 239 4.94 3.28 25.29
N VAL A 240 3.79 3.13 24.59
CA VAL A 240 3.38 4.05 23.52
C VAL A 240 3.21 5.47 24.07
N LEU A 241 2.56 5.62 25.24
CA LEU A 241 2.42 6.91 25.89
C LEU A 241 3.79 7.57 26.14
N ARG A 242 4.75 6.81 26.69
CA ARG A 242 6.10 7.29 26.91
C ARG A 242 6.77 7.74 25.60
N ALA A 243 6.68 6.92 24.55
CA ALA A 243 7.21 7.28 23.23
C ALA A 243 6.60 8.58 22.68
N LEU A 244 5.29 8.80 22.89
CA LEU A 244 4.60 10.03 22.47
C LEU A 244 4.94 11.26 23.31
N GLN A 245 5.39 11.09 24.53
CA GLN A 245 5.73 12.17 25.44
C GLN A 245 7.19 12.61 25.31
N GLU A 246 8.10 11.63 25.23
CA GLU A 246 9.54 11.82 25.31
C GLU A 246 10.22 11.82 23.93
N SER A 247 9.51 11.42 22.86
CA SER A 247 10.09 11.16 21.53
C SER A 247 11.26 10.17 21.59
N ARG A 248 11.20 9.24 22.54
CA ARG A 248 12.20 8.19 22.78
C ARG A 248 11.54 6.87 23.04
N ILE A 249 12.24 5.81 22.65
CA ILE A 249 11.85 4.44 22.92
C ILE A 249 13.03 3.66 23.48
N SER A 250 12.75 2.53 24.14
CA SER A 250 13.77 1.53 24.47
C SER A 250 13.32 0.16 23.95
N ARG A 251 14.27 -0.62 23.43
CA ARG A 251 13.98 -1.98 22.96
C ARG A 251 13.70 -2.91 24.13
N VAL A 252 12.91 -3.94 23.89
CA VAL A 252 12.69 -5.00 24.90
C VAL A 252 14.03 -5.65 25.23
N GLY A 253 14.36 -5.72 26.51
CA GLY A 253 15.65 -6.23 27.01
C GLY A 253 16.80 -5.21 26.98
N SER A 254 16.51 -3.91 26.83
CA SER A 254 17.51 -2.84 26.87
C SER A 254 16.97 -1.62 27.60
N ASP A 255 17.85 -0.98 28.38
CA ASP A 255 17.57 0.30 29.04
C ASP A 255 18.05 1.51 28.18
N ARG A 256 18.60 1.25 26.99
CA ARG A 256 19.11 2.31 26.12
C ARG A 256 17.97 3.02 25.43
N ASP A 257 17.88 4.34 25.63
CA ASP A 257 16.96 5.20 24.93
C ASP A 257 17.42 5.46 23.48
N ILE A 258 16.46 5.40 22.55
CA ILE A 258 16.62 5.68 21.13
C ILE A 258 15.67 6.82 20.78
N GLU A 259 16.19 7.94 20.26
CA GLU A 259 15.37 9.04 19.80
C GLU A 259 14.63 8.66 18.50
N VAL A 260 13.34 9.01 18.45
CA VAL A 260 12.47 8.72 17.29
C VAL A 260 11.67 9.96 16.91
N ASP A 261 11.92 10.49 15.73
CA ASP A 261 11.12 11.56 15.14
C ASP A 261 10.07 10.94 14.21
N VAL A 262 8.88 10.70 14.75
CA VAL A 262 7.79 9.98 14.06
C VAL A 262 6.47 10.70 14.26
N ARG A 263 5.75 10.99 13.17
CA ARG A 263 4.35 11.39 13.25
C ARG A 263 3.49 10.16 13.51
N VAL A 264 2.62 10.23 14.52
CA VAL A 264 1.75 9.09 14.89
C VAL A 264 0.31 9.37 14.47
N LEU A 265 -0.27 8.41 13.74
CA LEU A 265 -1.68 8.28 13.44
C LEU A 265 -2.20 7.01 14.10
N ALA A 266 -3.39 7.05 14.69
CA ALA A 266 -4.02 5.88 15.28
C ALA A 266 -5.43 5.70 14.75
N ALA A 267 -5.88 4.46 14.62
CA ALA A 267 -7.26 4.15 14.23
C ALA A 267 -7.89 3.12 15.18
N THR A 268 -9.21 3.17 15.30
CA THR A 268 -9.98 2.19 16.07
C THR A 268 -11.43 2.15 15.63
N ASN A 269 -12.05 0.97 15.76
CA ASN A 269 -13.49 0.77 15.65
C ASN A 269 -14.19 0.83 17.01
N LYS A 270 -13.42 0.82 18.13
CA LYS A 270 -13.96 0.82 19.49
C LYS A 270 -14.30 2.22 19.99
N ASN A 271 -15.29 2.31 20.86
CA ASN A 271 -15.54 3.50 21.65
C ASN A 271 -14.51 3.58 22.80
N LEU A 272 -13.39 4.28 22.58
CA LEU A 272 -12.33 4.35 23.58
C LEU A 272 -12.78 4.93 24.93
N ARG A 273 -13.79 5.81 24.97
CA ARG A 273 -14.34 6.30 26.25
C ARG A 273 -15.03 5.21 27.05
N GLU A 274 -15.66 4.25 26.38
CA GLU A 274 -16.20 3.07 27.04
C GLU A 274 -15.10 2.12 27.50
N GLU A 275 -14.06 1.92 26.67
CA GLU A 275 -12.92 1.08 27.05
C GLU A 275 -12.12 1.68 28.22
N ILE A 276 -12.03 3.02 28.34
CA ILE A 276 -11.47 3.69 29.53
C ILE A 276 -12.32 3.37 30.78
N ARG A 277 -13.66 3.47 30.68
CA ARG A 277 -14.55 3.13 31.80
C ARG A 277 -14.44 1.67 32.25
N LYS A 278 -14.18 0.76 31.32
CA LYS A 278 -13.95 -0.67 31.59
C LYS A 278 -12.52 -0.97 32.11
N GLY A 279 -11.63 0.00 32.10
CA GLY A 279 -10.22 -0.20 32.47
C GLY A 279 -9.36 -0.88 31.40
N ASN A 280 -9.84 -1.01 30.15
CA ASN A 280 -9.12 -1.64 29.03
C ASN A 280 -8.23 -0.65 28.26
N PHE A 281 -8.48 0.65 28.41
CA PHE A 281 -7.72 1.69 27.74
C PHE A 281 -7.36 2.82 28.71
N ARG A 282 -6.14 3.33 28.60
CA ARG A 282 -5.64 4.40 29.47
C ARG A 282 -6.15 5.77 29.01
N GLU A 283 -6.68 6.55 29.95
CA GLU A 283 -7.19 7.90 29.71
C GLU A 283 -6.09 8.87 29.26
N ASP A 284 -4.90 8.78 29.86
CA ASP A 284 -3.75 9.61 29.52
C ASP A 284 -3.28 9.39 28.07
N LEU A 285 -3.26 8.15 27.59
CA LEU A 285 -2.96 7.81 26.20
C LEU A 285 -4.05 8.34 25.23
N TYR A 286 -5.33 8.18 25.63
CA TYR A 286 -6.44 8.73 24.82
C TYR A 286 -6.25 10.23 24.57
N HIS A 287 -6.02 11.02 25.61
CA HIS A 287 -5.82 12.47 25.47
C HIS A 287 -4.56 12.82 24.65
N ARG A 288 -3.56 11.97 24.68
CA ARG A 288 -2.34 12.18 23.91
C ARG A 288 -2.51 11.86 22.43
N LEU A 289 -3.36 10.88 22.07
CA LEU A 289 -3.67 10.49 20.69
C LEU A 289 -4.75 11.38 20.05
N SER A 290 -5.77 11.77 20.81
CA SER A 290 -6.97 12.47 20.32
C SER A 290 -6.79 13.98 20.18
N VAL A 291 -5.64 14.46 19.68
CA VAL A 291 -5.43 15.89 19.41
C VAL A 291 -6.39 16.34 18.31
N ILE A 292 -6.47 15.58 17.24
CA ILE A 292 -7.48 15.72 16.19
C ILE A 292 -8.21 14.39 16.06
N VAL A 293 -9.53 14.43 15.98
CA VAL A 293 -10.34 13.22 15.74
C VAL A 293 -11.01 13.34 14.37
N ILE A 294 -10.82 12.32 13.54
CA ILE A 294 -11.49 12.18 12.24
C ILE A 294 -12.41 10.97 12.32
N ASP A 295 -13.71 11.22 12.29
CA ASP A 295 -14.70 10.16 12.28
C ASP A 295 -15.09 9.81 10.84
N VAL A 296 -14.87 8.53 10.47
CA VAL A 296 -15.17 8.02 9.13
C VAL A 296 -16.57 7.41 9.13
N PRO A 297 -17.51 7.99 8.38
CA PRO A 297 -18.89 7.57 8.43
C PRO A 297 -19.08 6.15 7.88
N PRO A 298 -19.97 5.35 8.48
CA PRO A 298 -20.37 4.06 7.92
C PRO A 298 -21.07 4.26 6.57
N LEU A 299 -21.06 3.21 5.73
CA LEU A 299 -21.66 3.28 4.39
C LEU A 299 -23.17 3.53 4.43
N ALA A 300 -23.85 3.00 5.46
CA ALA A 300 -25.29 3.24 5.70
C ALA A 300 -25.66 4.74 5.85
N GLU A 301 -24.71 5.59 6.26
CA GLU A 301 -24.92 7.03 6.41
C GLU A 301 -24.51 7.84 5.17
N ARG A 302 -24.04 7.15 4.09
CA ARG A 302 -23.62 7.74 2.81
C ARG A 302 -24.05 6.91 1.60
N LEU A 303 -25.29 6.43 1.62
CA LEU A 303 -25.86 5.59 0.55
C LEU A 303 -25.83 6.28 -0.83
N ASP A 304 -25.77 7.61 -0.86
CA ASP A 304 -25.61 8.38 -2.10
C ASP A 304 -24.25 8.20 -2.76
N ASP A 305 -23.24 7.72 -2.04
CA ASP A 305 -21.93 7.40 -2.59
C ASP A 305 -21.89 6.01 -3.27
N ILE A 306 -22.87 5.14 -3.04
CA ILE A 306 -22.91 3.78 -3.57
C ILE A 306 -22.74 3.73 -5.10
N PRO A 307 -23.43 4.54 -5.92
CA PRO A 307 -23.24 4.49 -7.37
C PRO A 307 -21.79 4.75 -7.79
N ALA A 308 -21.12 5.73 -7.18
CA ALA A 308 -19.74 6.05 -7.49
C ALA A 308 -18.77 4.96 -7.01
N LEU A 309 -19.02 4.37 -5.83
CA LEU A 309 -18.24 3.26 -5.27
C LEU A 309 -18.38 2.00 -6.13
N VAL A 310 -19.58 1.68 -6.55
CA VAL A 310 -19.89 0.53 -7.42
C VAL A 310 -19.19 0.66 -8.76
N ALA A 311 -19.27 1.83 -9.42
CA ALA A 311 -18.56 2.08 -10.67
C ALA A 311 -17.04 1.94 -10.50
N HIS A 312 -16.48 2.51 -9.42
CA HIS A 312 -15.05 2.40 -9.12
C HIS A 312 -14.62 0.93 -8.92
N PHE A 313 -15.35 0.15 -8.10
CA PHE A 313 -15.02 -1.24 -7.88
C PHE A 313 -15.23 -2.11 -9.11
N SER A 314 -16.26 -1.85 -9.92
CA SER A 314 -16.48 -2.57 -11.18
C SER A 314 -15.29 -2.42 -12.12
N ALA A 315 -14.87 -1.19 -12.38
CA ALA A 315 -13.72 -0.91 -13.24
C ALA A 315 -12.42 -1.53 -12.69
N ARG A 316 -12.20 -1.43 -11.39
CA ARG A 316 -11.00 -1.94 -10.73
C ARG A 316 -10.93 -3.46 -10.75
N ILE A 317 -12.02 -4.15 -10.38
CA ILE A 317 -12.08 -5.61 -10.34
C ILE A 317 -11.96 -6.16 -11.76
N ALA A 318 -12.63 -5.55 -12.75
CA ALA A 318 -12.49 -5.94 -14.15
C ALA A 318 -11.02 -5.84 -14.62
N ALA A 319 -10.32 -4.79 -14.26
CA ALA A 319 -8.90 -4.63 -14.54
C ALA A 319 -8.02 -5.66 -13.80
N GLU A 320 -8.29 -5.94 -12.52
CA GLU A 320 -7.58 -6.95 -11.71
C GLU A 320 -7.71 -8.37 -12.32
N TYR A 321 -8.91 -8.72 -12.84
CA TYR A 321 -9.18 -10.02 -13.46
C TYR A 321 -8.87 -10.08 -14.96
N GLY A 322 -8.55 -8.95 -15.61
CA GLY A 322 -8.31 -8.87 -17.05
C GLY A 322 -9.55 -9.15 -17.89
N ILE A 323 -10.74 -8.87 -17.37
CA ILE A 323 -12.04 -9.09 -18.05
C ILE A 323 -12.68 -7.76 -18.46
N PRO A 324 -13.58 -7.75 -19.45
CA PRO A 324 -14.37 -6.55 -19.77
C PRO A 324 -15.19 -6.10 -18.56
N GLU A 325 -15.32 -4.79 -18.39
CA GLU A 325 -16.20 -4.22 -17.37
C GLU A 325 -17.66 -4.58 -17.68
N LYS A 326 -18.37 -5.12 -16.67
CA LYS A 326 -19.79 -5.46 -16.79
C LYS A 326 -20.63 -4.25 -16.37
N PRO A 327 -21.57 -3.78 -17.22
CA PRO A 327 -22.48 -2.72 -16.84
C PRO A 327 -23.40 -3.19 -15.70
N LEU A 328 -23.77 -2.25 -14.80
CA LEU A 328 -24.79 -2.49 -13.79
C LEU A 328 -26.08 -1.79 -14.21
N SER A 329 -27.23 -2.47 -14.10
CA SER A 329 -28.50 -1.82 -14.31
C SER A 329 -28.83 -0.82 -13.19
N ALA A 330 -29.63 0.20 -13.49
CA ALA A 330 -30.05 1.19 -12.50
C ALA A 330 -30.82 0.52 -11.33
N GLU A 331 -31.58 -0.51 -11.64
CA GLU A 331 -32.34 -1.32 -10.67
C GLU A 331 -31.39 -2.11 -9.75
N ALA A 332 -30.27 -2.66 -10.26
CA ALA A 332 -29.24 -3.32 -9.46
C ALA A 332 -28.63 -2.36 -8.45
N VAL A 333 -28.27 -1.15 -8.87
CA VAL A 333 -27.76 -0.10 -8.00
C VAL A 333 -28.80 0.30 -6.94
N ALA A 334 -30.08 0.37 -7.32
CA ALA A 334 -31.17 0.67 -6.39
C ALA A 334 -31.36 -0.43 -5.34
N GLU A 335 -31.20 -1.71 -5.68
CA GLU A 335 -31.22 -2.82 -4.71
C GLU A 335 -30.01 -2.75 -3.77
N LEU A 336 -28.80 -2.50 -4.27
CA LEU A 336 -27.61 -2.32 -3.43
C LEU A 336 -27.76 -1.17 -2.42
N ARG A 337 -28.47 -0.09 -2.76
CA ARG A 337 -28.74 1.02 -1.82
C ARG A 337 -29.66 0.66 -0.65
N LYS A 338 -30.43 -0.42 -0.76
CA LYS A 338 -31.35 -0.88 0.30
C LYS A 338 -30.67 -1.73 1.38
N MET A 339 -29.44 -2.15 1.15
CA MET A 339 -28.72 -3.07 2.04
C MET A 339 -28.17 -2.36 3.27
N PRO A 340 -28.05 -3.08 4.40
CA PRO A 340 -27.60 -2.49 5.67
C PRO A 340 -26.12 -2.16 5.72
N TRP A 341 -25.29 -2.81 4.90
CA TRP A 341 -23.83 -2.59 4.77
C TRP A 341 -23.08 -2.63 6.11
N SER A 342 -23.28 -3.67 6.90
CA SER A 342 -22.64 -3.84 8.22
C SER A 342 -21.12 -3.92 8.12
N GLY A 343 -20.56 -4.51 7.04
CA GLY A 343 -19.14 -4.57 6.71
C GLY A 343 -18.64 -3.39 5.87
N ASN A 344 -19.52 -2.38 5.62
CA ASN A 344 -19.19 -1.13 4.95
C ASN A 344 -18.56 -1.29 3.55
N ILE A 345 -17.49 -0.55 3.25
CA ILE A 345 -16.80 -0.56 1.94
C ILE A 345 -16.15 -1.91 1.65
N ARG A 346 -15.65 -2.60 2.69
CA ARG A 346 -15.06 -3.94 2.51
C ARG A 346 -16.12 -4.94 2.06
N GLU A 347 -17.30 -4.89 2.64
CA GLU A 347 -18.44 -5.73 2.24
C GLU A 347 -18.90 -5.38 0.83
N LEU A 348 -19.05 -4.09 0.50
CA LEU A 348 -19.43 -3.64 -0.83
C LEU A 348 -18.46 -4.15 -1.91
N ARG A 349 -17.15 -4.06 -1.66
CA ARG A 349 -16.14 -4.58 -2.60
C ARG A 349 -16.28 -6.08 -2.81
N ASN A 350 -16.48 -6.86 -1.74
CA ASN A 350 -16.65 -8.32 -1.83
C ASN A 350 -17.96 -8.68 -2.57
N VAL A 351 -19.02 -7.92 -2.34
CA VAL A 351 -20.29 -8.07 -3.06
C VAL A 351 -20.11 -7.78 -4.56
N MET A 352 -19.43 -6.69 -4.89
CA MET A 352 -19.14 -6.35 -6.29
C MET A 352 -18.29 -7.42 -6.97
N GLU A 353 -17.28 -7.94 -6.31
CA GLU A 353 -16.44 -9.03 -6.82
C GLU A 353 -17.28 -10.29 -7.10
N ARG A 354 -18.16 -10.67 -6.17
CA ARG A 354 -19.08 -11.80 -6.32
C ARG A 354 -20.03 -11.59 -7.50
N LEU A 355 -20.65 -10.42 -7.62
CA LEU A 355 -21.56 -10.09 -8.73
C LEU A 355 -20.84 -10.14 -10.08
N ILE A 356 -19.63 -9.59 -10.16
CA ILE A 356 -18.83 -9.63 -11.39
C ILE A 356 -18.49 -11.07 -11.81
N ILE A 357 -18.21 -11.95 -10.87
CA ILE A 357 -17.88 -13.35 -11.16
C ILE A 357 -19.13 -14.12 -11.60
N LEU A 358 -20.26 -13.97 -10.90
CA LEU A 358 -21.43 -14.84 -11.05
C LEU A 358 -22.46 -14.35 -12.07
N SER A 359 -22.55 -13.03 -12.36
CA SER A 359 -23.51 -12.50 -13.33
C SER A 359 -23.06 -12.74 -14.78
N GLY A 360 -23.98 -12.62 -15.71
CA GLY A 360 -23.74 -12.72 -17.15
C GLY A 360 -22.97 -11.52 -17.72
N SER A 361 -23.43 -10.99 -18.86
CA SER A 361 -22.84 -9.83 -19.52
C SER A 361 -23.19 -8.50 -18.87
N GLU A 362 -24.25 -8.47 -18.07
CA GLU A 362 -24.75 -7.32 -17.31
C GLU A 362 -25.12 -7.77 -15.88
N ILE A 363 -24.95 -6.90 -14.90
CA ILE A 363 -25.36 -7.14 -13.51
C ILE A 363 -26.75 -6.55 -13.31
N THR A 364 -27.72 -7.43 -13.05
CA THR A 364 -29.14 -7.08 -12.92
C THR A 364 -29.61 -7.03 -11.45
N ALA A 365 -30.80 -6.49 -11.20
CA ALA A 365 -31.42 -6.52 -9.86
C ALA A 365 -31.69 -7.95 -9.37
N GLU A 366 -31.92 -8.89 -10.30
CA GLU A 366 -32.11 -10.30 -9.97
C GLU A 366 -30.80 -10.93 -9.48
N ASP A 367 -29.68 -10.62 -10.13
CA ASP A 367 -28.36 -11.06 -9.64
C ASP A 367 -28.07 -10.56 -8.23
N VAL A 368 -28.41 -9.30 -7.93
CA VAL A 368 -28.26 -8.75 -6.56
C VAL A 368 -29.11 -9.53 -5.57
N LYS A 369 -30.36 -9.86 -5.89
CA LYS A 369 -31.23 -10.65 -5.01
C LYS A 369 -30.70 -12.06 -4.79
N ASN A 370 -30.31 -12.75 -5.86
CA ASN A 370 -29.89 -14.14 -5.81
C ASN A 370 -28.50 -14.30 -5.15
N TYR A 371 -27.55 -13.41 -5.43
CA TYR A 371 -26.18 -13.61 -5.01
C TYR A 371 -25.77 -12.78 -3.79
N VAL A 372 -26.63 -11.89 -3.31
CA VAL A 372 -26.32 -11.02 -2.17
C VAL A 372 -27.34 -11.16 -1.06
N VAL A 373 -28.64 -10.98 -1.35
CA VAL A 373 -29.69 -10.94 -0.33
C VAL A 373 -29.96 -12.33 0.28
N GLU A 374 -29.86 -13.42 -0.49
CA GLU A 374 -30.15 -14.78 0.01
C GLU A 374 -29.02 -15.35 0.91
N ILE A 375 -27.88 -14.65 1.05
CA ILE A 375 -26.74 -15.10 1.84
C ILE A 375 -26.68 -14.41 3.22
N PHE A 376 -27.48 -13.37 3.42
CA PHE A 376 -27.63 -12.62 4.68
C PHE A 376 -29.04 -12.75 5.25
#